data_7512f6a961d86559800f2208b8f0f4e6
#
_entry.id   7512f6a961d86559800f2208b8f0f4e6
#
_cell.length_a   1.000
_cell.length_b   1.000
_cell.length_c   1.000
_cell.angle_alpha   90.00
_cell.angle_beta   90.00
_cell.angle_gamma   90.00
#
_symmetry.space_group_name_H-M   'P 1'
#
loop_
_entity.id
_entity.type
_entity.pdbx_description
1 polymer ?
#
loop_
_entity_poly.entity_id
_entity_poly.type
_entity_poly.pdbx_seq_one_letter_code
_entity_poly.pdbx_strand_id
1 'polypeptide(L)'
;MILNKRFVLWDDFESALKEFQKTTYTRYIHTESRLLKDVRFKYLFVSFNCTFGHKRKSEGLKVRQKSSKFRNCRSKFRVRLEEQGYVIKSYNMLHNHPCSSSWMVCDPLTRRLSSEEKENLKPVILHCESADEVIESIKERTGKQATAADVKGCFTRSQVMDMLRQRGEVKEHLENGYATRICFSSSNQIQLYRKYPEVVCIDSTYNTNNKKYSLFQLVVTDNCGRGRTVMFAWTRREKRADVIWILDQFKEIMGDTMLTETFVMDCARCESAAVRMTHGHATHH
;
A
#
# COMPACT_ATOMS: atom_id res chain seq x y z
N MET A 1 -29.52 -14.71 -15.23
CA MET A 1 -29.00 -14.16 -16.49
C MET A 1 -29.65 -12.81 -16.73
N ILE A 2 -28.89 -11.76 -17.08
CA ILE A 2 -29.42 -10.37 -17.28
C ILE A 2 -29.98 -10.16 -18.70
N LEU A 3 -29.64 -11.04 -19.63
CA LEU A 3 -30.15 -10.99 -21.00
C LEU A 3 -31.65 -11.31 -21.02
N ASN A 4 -32.37 -10.67 -21.91
CA ASN A 4 -33.84 -10.86 -22.12
C ASN A 4 -34.69 -10.44 -20.90
N LYS A 5 -34.10 -9.74 -19.90
CA LYS A 5 -34.86 -9.13 -18.81
C LYS A 5 -35.11 -7.65 -19.10
N ARG A 6 -36.24 -7.18 -18.61
CA ARG A 6 -36.61 -5.77 -18.60
C ARG A 6 -36.52 -5.24 -17.16
N PHE A 7 -35.91 -4.08 -16.98
CA PHE A 7 -35.74 -3.44 -15.69
C PHE A 7 -36.51 -2.12 -15.69
N VAL A 8 -37.41 -1.95 -14.74
CA VAL A 8 -38.25 -0.74 -14.65
C VAL A 8 -37.38 0.47 -14.32
N LEU A 9 -36.50 0.34 -13.35
CA LEU A 9 -35.58 1.40 -12.93
C LEU A 9 -34.13 1.06 -13.28
N TRP A 10 -33.30 2.09 -13.36
CA TRP A 10 -31.86 1.93 -13.58
C TRP A 10 -31.17 1.18 -12.43
N ASP A 11 -31.58 1.45 -11.18
CA ASP A 11 -31.00 0.82 -9.99
C ASP A 11 -31.26 -0.69 -9.94
N ASP A 12 -32.41 -1.14 -10.43
CA ASP A 12 -32.71 -2.57 -10.58
C ASP A 12 -31.75 -3.24 -11.58
N PHE A 13 -31.48 -2.57 -12.69
CA PHE A 13 -30.48 -3.03 -13.66
C PHE A 13 -29.08 -3.06 -13.06
N GLU A 14 -28.65 -2.01 -12.35
CA GLU A 14 -27.33 -1.98 -11.70
C GLU A 14 -27.16 -3.11 -10.69
N SER A 15 -28.20 -3.39 -9.90
CA SER A 15 -28.20 -4.48 -8.91
C SER A 15 -28.07 -5.84 -9.59
N ALA A 16 -28.86 -6.08 -10.65
CA ALA A 16 -28.78 -7.30 -11.44
C ALA A 16 -27.44 -7.45 -12.16
N LEU A 17 -26.84 -6.35 -12.63
CA LEU A 17 -25.51 -6.36 -13.24
C LEU A 17 -24.42 -6.71 -12.22
N LYS A 18 -24.50 -6.16 -10.99
CA LYS A 18 -23.55 -6.50 -9.91
C LYS A 18 -23.58 -7.99 -9.60
N GLU A 19 -24.78 -8.57 -9.47
CA GLU A 19 -24.93 -9.99 -9.19
C GLU A 19 -24.44 -10.85 -10.37
N PHE A 20 -24.78 -10.47 -11.59
CA PHE A 20 -24.28 -11.15 -12.80
C PHE A 20 -22.75 -11.14 -12.86
N GLN A 21 -22.11 -10.01 -12.62
CA GLN A 21 -20.66 -9.89 -12.62
C GLN A 21 -19.99 -10.75 -11.53
N LYS A 22 -20.63 -10.84 -10.35
CA LYS A 22 -20.17 -11.67 -9.24
C LYS A 22 -20.23 -13.16 -9.56
N THR A 23 -21.34 -13.62 -10.12
CA THR A 23 -21.56 -15.05 -10.42
C THR A 23 -20.77 -15.54 -11.63
N THR A 24 -20.53 -14.68 -12.61
CA THR A 24 -19.79 -15.02 -13.85
C THR A 24 -18.31 -14.68 -13.77
N TYR A 25 -17.82 -14.11 -12.68
CA TYR A 25 -16.45 -13.61 -12.54
C TYR A 25 -16.05 -12.70 -13.71
N THR A 26 -16.96 -11.83 -14.15
CA THR A 26 -16.75 -10.85 -15.21
C THR A 26 -16.84 -9.44 -14.64
N ARG A 27 -16.26 -8.48 -15.34
CA ARG A 27 -16.41 -7.08 -14.98
C ARG A 27 -16.58 -6.22 -16.22
N TYR A 28 -17.65 -5.47 -16.23
CA TYR A 28 -17.95 -4.51 -17.27
C TYR A 28 -17.80 -3.09 -16.75
N ILE A 29 -17.23 -2.23 -17.57
CA ILE A 29 -17.07 -0.81 -17.30
C ILE A 29 -17.96 -0.01 -18.24
N HIS A 30 -18.50 1.06 -17.72
CA HIS A 30 -19.26 2.06 -18.48
C HIS A 30 -18.31 2.79 -19.44
N THR A 31 -18.62 2.80 -20.73
CA THR A 31 -17.77 3.42 -21.77
C THR A 31 -18.44 4.56 -22.49
N GLU A 32 -19.73 4.50 -22.67
CA GLU A 32 -20.52 5.52 -23.37
C GLU A 32 -21.91 5.60 -22.76
N SER A 33 -22.47 6.79 -22.63
CA SER A 33 -23.86 6.97 -22.19
C SER A 33 -24.46 8.27 -22.70
N ARG A 34 -25.77 8.29 -22.70
CA ARG A 34 -26.55 9.51 -22.87
C ARG A 34 -27.52 9.66 -21.71
N LEU A 35 -27.31 10.73 -20.93
CA LEU A 35 -28.18 11.09 -19.82
C LEU A 35 -29.53 11.62 -20.35
N LEU A 36 -30.59 11.38 -19.59
CA LEU A 36 -31.91 11.99 -19.75
C LEU A 36 -32.11 13.05 -18.67
N LYS A 37 -32.84 14.10 -19.00
CA LYS A 37 -33.32 15.11 -18.05
C LYS A 37 -34.67 14.70 -17.43
N ASP A 38 -34.89 13.41 -17.18
CA ASP A 38 -36.12 12.87 -16.61
C ASP A 38 -35.90 12.52 -15.13
N VAL A 39 -36.92 12.71 -14.31
CA VAL A 39 -36.83 12.42 -12.86
C VAL A 39 -36.81 10.91 -12.58
N ARG A 40 -37.43 10.11 -13.43
CA ARG A 40 -37.53 8.63 -13.25
C ARG A 40 -36.45 7.85 -13.96
N PHE A 41 -35.96 8.36 -15.10
CA PHE A 41 -35.03 7.65 -15.97
C PHE A 41 -33.70 8.40 -16.08
N LYS A 42 -32.63 7.72 -15.67
CA LYS A 42 -31.30 8.32 -15.63
C LYS A 42 -30.61 8.39 -16.99
N TYR A 43 -30.77 7.36 -17.82
CA TYR A 43 -30.06 7.22 -19.09
C TYR A 43 -31.01 6.87 -20.22
N LEU A 44 -30.75 7.40 -21.43
CA LEU A 44 -31.35 6.92 -22.66
C LEU A 44 -30.71 5.59 -23.12
N PHE A 45 -29.39 5.53 -23.04
CA PHE A 45 -28.63 4.31 -23.23
C PHE A 45 -27.32 4.35 -22.47
N VAL A 46 -26.75 3.17 -22.19
CA VAL A 46 -25.40 2.98 -21.65
C VAL A 46 -24.74 1.80 -22.33
N SER A 47 -23.50 1.99 -22.76
CA SER A 47 -22.65 0.93 -23.33
C SER A 47 -21.65 0.46 -22.29
N PHE A 48 -21.54 -0.85 -22.17
CA PHE A 48 -20.63 -1.54 -21.27
C PHE A 48 -19.63 -2.38 -22.04
N ASN A 49 -18.35 -2.25 -21.73
CA ASN A 49 -17.29 -3.09 -22.28
C ASN A 49 -16.60 -3.87 -21.17
N CYS A 50 -16.14 -5.07 -21.49
CA CYS A 50 -15.29 -5.82 -20.56
C CYS A 50 -14.07 -4.98 -20.13
N THR A 51 -13.74 -5.04 -18.85
CA THR A 51 -12.60 -4.28 -18.28
C THR A 51 -11.26 -4.61 -18.96
N PHE A 52 -11.12 -5.81 -19.52
CA PHE A 52 -9.93 -6.23 -20.28
C PHE A 52 -10.01 -5.86 -21.78
N GLY A 53 -11.13 -5.33 -22.23
CA GLY A 53 -11.35 -4.84 -23.60
C GLY A 53 -11.18 -3.34 -23.77
N HIS A 54 -11.00 -2.59 -22.68
CA HIS A 54 -10.88 -1.13 -22.71
C HIS A 54 -9.43 -0.68 -22.54
N LYS A 55 -8.89 -0.03 -23.56
CA LYS A 55 -7.55 0.59 -23.54
C LYS A 55 -7.67 2.01 -22.99
N ARG A 56 -7.14 2.24 -21.80
CA ARG A 56 -7.05 3.61 -21.26
C ARG A 56 -6.02 4.42 -22.04
N LYS A 57 -6.36 5.65 -22.38
CA LYS A 57 -5.37 6.62 -22.88
C LYS A 57 -4.44 6.97 -21.70
N SER A 58 -3.14 6.96 -21.96
CA SER A 58 -2.14 7.39 -20.97
C SER A 58 -2.04 8.91 -21.03
N GLU A 59 -2.37 9.59 -19.95
CA GLU A 59 -2.28 11.06 -19.83
C GLU A 59 -0.98 11.52 -19.14
N GLY A 60 -0.07 10.61 -18.81
CA GLY A 60 1.16 10.90 -18.07
C GLY A 60 2.43 10.84 -18.92
N LEU A 61 3.45 11.59 -18.51
CA LEU A 61 4.82 11.42 -18.97
C LEU A 61 5.23 9.95 -18.78
N LYS A 62 5.61 9.26 -19.84
CA LYS A 62 5.90 7.81 -19.93
C LYS A 62 7.14 7.37 -19.10
N VAL A 63 7.25 7.80 -17.86
CA VAL A 63 8.39 7.50 -16.98
C VAL A 63 8.33 6.08 -16.40
N ARG A 64 7.17 5.39 -16.46
CA ARG A 64 7.01 4.01 -15.98
C ARG A 64 6.21 3.18 -16.95
N GLN A 65 6.79 2.08 -17.41
CA GLN A 65 6.05 1.01 -18.09
C GLN A 65 5.24 0.23 -17.05
N LYS A 66 3.96 0.59 -16.89
CA LYS A 66 3.03 -0.25 -16.12
C LYS A 66 2.46 -1.31 -17.05
N SER A 67 2.49 -2.57 -16.63
CA SER A 67 1.79 -3.63 -17.36
C SER A 67 0.31 -3.28 -17.50
N SER A 68 -0.20 -3.33 -18.72
CA SER A 68 -1.60 -3.06 -19.00
C SER A 68 -2.44 -4.32 -18.79
N LYS A 69 -3.59 -4.19 -18.14
CA LYS A 69 -4.59 -5.27 -18.07
C LYS A 69 -5.32 -5.51 -19.39
N PHE A 70 -5.13 -4.68 -20.40
CA PHE A 70 -5.76 -4.76 -21.70
C PHE A 70 -5.42 -6.10 -22.41
N ARG A 71 -6.46 -6.83 -22.85
CA ARG A 71 -6.39 -8.12 -23.57
C ARG A 71 -7.16 -8.10 -24.87
N ASN A 72 -7.61 -6.92 -25.32
CA ASN A 72 -8.45 -6.76 -26.51
C ASN A 72 -9.73 -7.62 -26.46
N CYS A 73 -10.33 -7.76 -25.28
CA CYS A 73 -11.58 -8.50 -25.13
C CYS A 73 -12.71 -7.75 -25.81
N ARG A 74 -13.46 -8.48 -26.68
CA ARG A 74 -14.57 -7.91 -27.44
C ARG A 74 -15.92 -8.04 -26.74
N SER A 75 -15.96 -8.60 -25.53
CA SER A 75 -17.20 -8.72 -24.76
C SER A 75 -17.74 -7.34 -24.37
N LYS A 76 -18.97 -7.07 -24.78
CA LYS A 76 -19.66 -5.79 -24.59
C LYS A 76 -21.16 -5.95 -24.70
N PHE A 77 -21.92 -5.03 -24.13
CA PHE A 77 -23.36 -4.92 -24.35
C PHE A 77 -23.82 -3.47 -24.21
N ARG A 78 -25.00 -3.19 -24.77
CA ARG A 78 -25.65 -1.88 -24.67
C ARG A 78 -27.05 -2.03 -24.08
N VAL A 79 -27.30 -1.28 -23.03
CA VAL A 79 -28.59 -1.12 -22.38
C VAL A 79 -29.27 0.12 -22.96
N ARG A 80 -30.54 0.05 -23.28
CA ARG A 80 -31.35 1.15 -23.78
C ARG A 80 -32.67 1.22 -23.04
N LEU A 81 -33.13 2.45 -22.80
CA LEU A 81 -34.47 2.70 -22.32
C LEU A 81 -35.47 2.51 -23.47
N GLU A 82 -36.54 1.78 -23.20
CA GLU A 82 -37.73 1.63 -24.03
C GLU A 82 -38.98 2.03 -23.24
N GLU A 83 -40.13 1.98 -23.82
CA GLU A 83 -41.41 2.44 -23.24
C GLU A 83 -41.69 1.84 -21.83
N GLN A 84 -41.26 0.61 -21.59
CA GLN A 84 -41.55 -0.12 -20.36
C GLN A 84 -40.28 -0.37 -19.49
N GLY A 85 -39.17 0.34 -19.72
CA GLY A 85 -37.94 0.20 -18.93
C GLY A 85 -36.68 -0.13 -19.73
N TYR A 86 -35.62 -0.45 -19.03
CA TYR A 86 -34.32 -0.74 -19.60
C TYR A 86 -34.19 -2.17 -20.11
N VAL A 87 -33.67 -2.34 -21.32
CA VAL A 87 -33.39 -3.64 -21.95
C VAL A 87 -32.01 -3.68 -22.57
N ILE A 88 -31.40 -4.86 -22.62
CA ILE A 88 -30.13 -5.07 -23.33
C ILE A 88 -30.47 -5.33 -24.83
N LYS A 89 -30.10 -4.36 -25.67
CA LYS A 89 -30.42 -4.39 -27.13
C LYS A 89 -29.39 -5.10 -27.98
N SER A 90 -28.10 -4.92 -27.62
CA SER A 90 -27.03 -5.57 -28.36
C SER A 90 -25.99 -6.09 -27.38
N TYR A 91 -25.46 -7.25 -27.63
CA TYR A 91 -24.48 -7.87 -26.78
C TYR A 91 -23.54 -8.81 -27.52
N ASN A 92 -22.33 -8.90 -27.01
CA ASN A 92 -21.37 -9.97 -27.24
C ASN A 92 -20.81 -10.37 -25.89
N MET A 93 -21.14 -11.54 -25.37
CA MET A 93 -20.72 -12.02 -24.04
C MET A 93 -19.53 -12.98 -24.11
N LEU A 94 -18.92 -13.17 -25.30
CA LEU A 94 -17.73 -14.01 -25.45
C LEU A 94 -16.50 -13.27 -24.96
N HIS A 95 -15.76 -13.90 -24.05
CA HIS A 95 -14.50 -13.41 -23.52
C HIS A 95 -13.33 -14.19 -24.13
N ASN A 96 -12.21 -13.50 -24.38
CA ASN A 96 -10.94 -14.08 -24.81
C ASN A 96 -9.95 -14.28 -23.66
N HIS A 97 -10.45 -14.30 -22.43
CA HIS A 97 -9.69 -14.52 -21.21
C HIS A 97 -10.51 -15.39 -20.25
N PRO A 98 -9.90 -16.06 -19.27
CA PRO A 98 -10.61 -16.81 -18.25
C PRO A 98 -11.58 -15.92 -17.45
N CYS A 99 -12.75 -16.46 -17.14
CA CYS A 99 -13.75 -15.85 -16.26
C CYS A 99 -13.77 -16.66 -14.94
N SER A 100 -12.77 -16.46 -14.11
CA SER A 100 -12.61 -17.15 -12.82
C SER A 100 -12.19 -16.16 -11.71
N SER A 101 -12.41 -16.54 -10.47
CA SER A 101 -12.02 -15.72 -9.31
C SER A 101 -10.52 -15.42 -9.30
N SER A 102 -9.68 -16.41 -9.62
CA SER A 102 -8.23 -16.27 -9.69
C SER A 102 -7.79 -15.30 -10.80
N TRP A 103 -8.49 -15.29 -11.94
CA TRP A 103 -8.18 -14.34 -13.01
C TRP A 103 -8.59 -12.91 -12.68
N MET A 104 -9.65 -12.73 -11.90
CA MET A 104 -10.13 -11.40 -11.48
C MET A 104 -9.11 -10.65 -10.61
N VAL A 105 -8.14 -11.33 -10.00
CA VAL A 105 -7.00 -10.68 -9.31
C VAL A 105 -6.20 -9.77 -10.25
N CYS A 106 -6.22 -10.05 -11.56
CA CYS A 106 -5.60 -9.18 -12.57
C CYS A 106 -6.30 -7.81 -12.71
N ASP A 107 -7.54 -7.66 -12.24
CA ASP A 107 -8.23 -6.36 -12.24
C ASP A 107 -8.05 -5.64 -10.87
N PRO A 108 -7.30 -4.53 -10.82
CA PRO A 108 -7.10 -3.78 -9.57
C PRO A 108 -8.39 -3.28 -8.92
N LEU A 109 -9.48 -3.14 -9.68
CA LEU A 109 -10.75 -2.66 -9.15
C LEU A 109 -11.45 -3.71 -8.28
N THR A 110 -11.25 -5.00 -8.56
CA THR A 110 -11.83 -6.09 -7.75
C THR A 110 -11.12 -6.27 -6.42
N ARG A 111 -9.84 -5.87 -6.35
CA ARG A 111 -9.00 -5.95 -5.15
C ARG A 111 -9.12 -4.72 -4.26
N ARG A 112 -9.71 -3.63 -4.78
CA ARG A 112 -9.77 -2.34 -4.07
C ARG A 112 -10.63 -2.47 -2.82
N LEU A 113 -10.04 -2.13 -1.68
CA LEU A 113 -10.73 -2.06 -0.41
C LEU A 113 -11.55 -0.77 -0.31
N SER A 114 -12.75 -0.85 0.25
CA SER A 114 -13.56 0.30 0.63
C SER A 114 -12.92 1.06 1.80
N SER A 115 -13.42 2.26 2.11
CA SER A 115 -12.95 3.02 3.27
C SER A 115 -13.22 2.28 4.59
N GLU A 116 -14.38 1.65 4.71
CA GLU A 116 -14.76 0.85 5.87
C GLU A 116 -13.89 -0.41 6.04
N GLU A 117 -13.65 -1.16 4.94
CA GLU A 117 -12.75 -2.31 4.95
C GLU A 117 -11.33 -1.94 5.37
N LYS A 118 -10.83 -0.78 4.93
CA LYS A 118 -9.52 -0.26 5.34
C LYS A 118 -9.47 0.07 6.83
N GLU A 119 -10.52 0.70 7.35
CA GLU A 119 -10.61 1.04 8.77
C GLU A 119 -10.60 -0.22 9.64
N ASN A 120 -11.39 -1.23 9.25
CA ASN A 120 -11.46 -2.52 9.94
C ASN A 120 -10.16 -3.34 9.86
N LEU A 121 -9.26 -3.02 8.90
CA LEU A 121 -7.95 -3.67 8.78
C LEU A 121 -6.84 -3.01 9.61
N LYS A 122 -7.04 -1.80 10.11
CA LYS A 122 -6.02 -1.11 10.92
C LYS A 122 -5.55 -1.94 12.12
N PRO A 123 -6.43 -2.52 12.97
CA PRO A 123 -6.01 -3.35 14.08
C PRO A 123 -5.21 -4.58 13.62
N VAL A 124 -5.61 -5.19 12.49
CA VAL A 124 -4.93 -6.36 11.93
C VAL A 124 -3.49 -6.01 11.54
N ILE A 125 -3.31 -4.92 10.81
CA ILE A 125 -1.98 -4.47 10.36
C ILE A 125 -1.08 -4.13 11.55
N LEU A 126 -1.65 -3.65 12.65
CA LEU A 126 -0.91 -3.40 13.89
C LEU A 126 -0.38 -4.68 14.55
N HIS A 127 -0.98 -5.83 14.30
CA HIS A 127 -0.63 -7.12 14.94
C HIS A 127 0.11 -8.08 14.01
N CYS A 128 -0.02 -7.93 12.70
CA CYS A 128 0.67 -8.78 11.72
C CYS A 128 2.15 -8.42 11.62
N GLU A 129 3.00 -9.43 11.53
CA GLU A 129 4.45 -9.27 11.37
C GLU A 129 4.87 -9.21 9.89
N SER A 130 4.04 -9.74 9.00
CA SER A 130 4.33 -9.82 7.57
C SER A 130 3.21 -9.28 6.68
N ALA A 131 3.55 -8.90 5.44
CA ALA A 131 2.58 -8.50 4.43
C ALA A 131 1.67 -9.67 4.01
N ASP A 132 2.15 -10.89 4.09
CA ASP A 132 1.41 -12.11 3.70
C ASP A 132 0.30 -12.40 4.70
N GLU A 133 0.53 -12.22 6.00
CA GLU A 133 -0.52 -12.30 7.03
C GLU A 133 -1.62 -11.24 6.82
N VAL A 134 -1.24 -10.02 6.43
CA VAL A 134 -2.21 -8.97 6.10
C VAL A 134 -3.04 -9.36 4.88
N ILE A 135 -2.42 -9.93 3.85
CA ILE A 135 -3.11 -10.40 2.64
C ILE A 135 -4.12 -11.50 2.97
N GLU A 136 -3.73 -12.48 3.78
CA GLU A 136 -4.63 -13.57 4.19
C GLU A 136 -5.80 -13.04 5.03
N SER A 137 -5.55 -12.14 5.98
CA SER A 137 -6.60 -11.48 6.75
C SER A 137 -7.57 -10.66 5.88
N ILE A 138 -7.06 -10.00 4.83
CA ILE A 138 -7.92 -9.32 3.85
C ILE A 138 -8.83 -10.33 3.16
N LYS A 139 -8.27 -11.45 2.71
CA LYS A 139 -9.02 -12.51 2.02
C LYS A 139 -10.10 -13.12 2.91
N GLU A 140 -9.76 -13.45 4.16
CA GLU A 140 -10.71 -14.01 5.13
C GLU A 140 -11.85 -13.06 5.45
N ARG A 141 -11.56 -11.78 5.69
CA ARG A 141 -12.55 -10.79 6.12
C ARG A 141 -13.40 -10.21 4.99
N THR A 142 -12.84 -10.08 3.79
CA THR A 142 -13.49 -9.39 2.66
C THR A 142 -13.75 -10.28 1.45
N GLY A 143 -13.19 -11.48 1.40
CA GLY A 143 -13.19 -12.36 0.23
C GLY A 143 -12.34 -11.84 -0.94
N LYS A 144 -11.62 -10.73 -0.78
CA LYS A 144 -10.82 -10.10 -1.84
C LYS A 144 -9.38 -10.64 -1.83
N GLN A 145 -8.88 -10.95 -3.01
CA GLN A 145 -7.49 -11.41 -3.18
C GLN A 145 -6.59 -10.20 -3.40
N ALA A 146 -6.12 -9.59 -2.31
CA ALA A 146 -5.17 -8.48 -2.37
C ALA A 146 -3.75 -8.94 -2.77
N THR A 147 -2.94 -8.01 -3.23
CA THR A 147 -1.50 -8.20 -3.48
C THR A 147 -0.69 -7.36 -2.51
N ALA A 148 0.59 -7.65 -2.32
CA ALA A 148 1.49 -6.84 -1.49
C ALA A 148 1.53 -5.36 -1.92
N ALA A 149 1.35 -5.09 -3.23
CA ALA A 149 1.25 -3.72 -3.74
C ALA A 149 -0.06 -3.03 -3.30
N ASP A 150 -1.15 -3.77 -3.20
CA ASP A 150 -2.43 -3.25 -2.72
C ASP A 150 -2.35 -2.92 -1.22
N VAL A 151 -1.73 -3.79 -0.41
CA VAL A 151 -1.48 -3.56 1.02
C VAL A 151 -0.66 -2.29 1.23
N LYS A 152 0.46 -2.13 0.49
CA LYS A 152 1.30 -0.93 0.55
C LYS A 152 0.56 0.36 0.16
N GLY A 153 -0.49 0.26 -0.66
CA GLY A 153 -1.31 1.40 -1.11
C GLY A 153 -2.56 1.65 -0.26
N CYS A 154 -2.81 0.85 0.78
CA CYS A 154 -4.04 0.95 1.57
C CYS A 154 -4.12 2.21 2.44
N PHE A 155 -2.99 2.71 2.93
CA PHE A 155 -2.92 3.78 3.92
C PHE A 155 -2.20 5.01 3.39
N THR A 156 -2.67 6.18 3.82
CA THR A 156 -1.94 7.45 3.64
C THR A 156 -0.75 7.50 4.59
N ARG A 157 0.21 8.41 4.29
CA ARG A 157 1.35 8.64 5.19
C ARG A 157 0.89 8.97 6.63
N SER A 158 -0.11 9.85 6.78
CA SER A 158 -0.62 10.21 8.10
C SER A 158 -1.13 8.99 8.87
N GLN A 159 -1.95 8.16 8.23
CA GLN A 159 -2.46 6.93 8.85
C GLN A 159 -1.35 5.98 9.27
N VAL A 160 -0.32 5.81 8.43
CA VAL A 160 0.85 4.97 8.79
C VAL A 160 1.59 5.56 10.00
N MET A 161 1.82 6.88 10.01
CA MET A 161 2.49 7.53 11.14
C MET A 161 1.70 7.39 12.44
N ASP A 162 0.37 7.52 12.39
CA ASP A 162 -0.49 7.34 13.57
C ASP A 162 -0.45 5.90 14.08
N MET A 163 -0.42 4.91 13.18
CA MET A 163 -0.26 3.50 13.54
C MET A 163 1.10 3.21 14.18
N LEU A 164 2.18 3.79 13.68
CA LEU A 164 3.51 3.64 14.26
C LEU A 164 3.58 4.28 15.66
N ARG A 165 2.97 5.46 15.87
CA ARG A 165 2.89 6.13 17.19
C ARG A 165 2.15 5.30 18.24
N GLN A 166 1.17 4.48 17.83
CA GLN A 166 0.50 3.56 18.74
C GLN A 166 1.38 2.38 19.19
N ARG A 167 2.44 2.05 18.44
CA ARG A 167 3.36 0.93 18.72
C ARG A 167 4.64 1.34 19.43
N GLY A 168 4.99 2.61 19.35
CA GLY A 168 6.24 3.09 19.90
C GLY A 168 6.53 4.54 19.55
N GLU A 169 7.79 4.90 19.58
CA GLU A 169 8.26 6.26 19.33
C GLU A 169 8.57 6.47 17.84
N VAL A 170 8.02 7.55 17.31
CA VAL A 170 8.25 7.99 15.93
C VAL A 170 8.70 9.43 15.93
N LYS A 171 9.80 9.69 15.24
CA LYS A 171 10.30 11.05 15.00
C LYS A 171 10.38 11.30 13.50
N GLU A 172 10.06 12.50 13.08
CA GLU A 172 10.17 12.91 11.69
C GLU A 172 10.72 14.32 11.55
N HIS A 173 11.50 14.52 10.50
CA HIS A 173 11.99 15.83 10.10
C HIS A 173 11.38 16.20 8.75
N LEU A 174 10.76 17.38 8.69
CA LEU A 174 10.08 17.89 7.50
C LEU A 174 10.86 19.05 6.90
N GLU A 175 11.07 19.01 5.59
CA GLU A 175 11.59 20.14 4.81
C GLU A 175 10.56 20.48 3.72
N ASN A 176 10.06 21.69 3.70
CA ASN A 176 9.03 22.15 2.76
C ASN A 176 7.77 21.23 2.71
N GLY A 177 7.33 20.73 3.88
CA GLY A 177 6.19 19.82 3.99
C GLY A 177 6.46 18.35 3.59
N TYR A 178 7.69 18.02 3.20
CA TYR A 178 8.09 16.66 2.86
C TYR A 178 8.96 16.06 3.97
N ALA A 179 8.68 14.82 4.36
CA ALA A 179 9.56 14.12 5.28
C ALA A 179 10.89 13.84 4.57
N THR A 180 11.98 14.32 5.17
CA THR A 180 13.34 14.04 4.70
C THR A 180 14.02 12.98 5.55
N ARG A 181 13.61 12.86 6.81
CA ARG A 181 14.09 11.86 7.76
C ARG A 181 12.91 11.36 8.59
N ILE A 182 12.90 10.07 8.88
CA ILE A 182 11.91 9.42 9.75
C ILE A 182 12.65 8.36 10.53
N CYS A 183 12.41 8.24 11.83
CA CYS A 183 12.83 7.07 12.60
C CYS A 183 11.68 6.51 13.43
N PHE A 184 11.80 5.23 13.74
CA PHE A 184 10.83 4.49 14.51
C PHE A 184 11.50 3.43 15.38
N SER A 185 11.01 3.32 16.61
CA SER A 185 11.37 2.25 17.52
C SER A 185 10.12 1.82 18.29
N SER A 186 9.77 0.56 18.23
CA SER A 186 8.65 0.02 19.01
C SER A 186 9.00 -0.06 20.51
N SER A 187 7.99 -0.10 21.36
CA SER A 187 8.20 -0.26 22.81
C SER A 187 9.06 -1.49 23.16
N ASN A 188 8.87 -2.62 22.44
CA ASN A 188 9.67 -3.80 22.61
C ASN A 188 11.13 -3.60 22.17
N GLN A 189 11.38 -2.85 21.11
CA GLN A 189 12.72 -2.54 20.65
C GLN A 189 13.46 -1.61 21.63
N ILE A 190 12.77 -0.64 22.23
CA ILE A 190 13.32 0.21 23.28
C ILE A 190 13.71 -0.62 24.51
N GLN A 191 12.84 -1.54 24.94
CA GLN A 191 13.14 -2.46 26.06
C GLN A 191 14.31 -3.40 25.72
N LEU A 192 14.40 -3.86 24.49
CA LEU A 192 15.48 -4.71 24.02
C LEU A 192 16.83 -3.99 24.06
N TYR A 193 16.87 -2.72 23.60
CA TYR A 193 18.08 -1.92 23.72
C TYR A 193 18.50 -1.73 25.18
N ARG A 194 17.57 -1.40 26.08
CA ARG A 194 17.87 -1.25 27.53
C ARG A 194 18.44 -2.50 28.16
N LYS A 195 18.15 -3.66 27.58
CA LYS A 195 18.65 -4.95 28.06
C LYS A 195 20.05 -5.29 27.51
N TYR A 196 20.39 -4.80 26.32
CA TYR A 196 21.65 -5.09 25.62
C TYR A 196 22.22 -3.81 24.99
N PRO A 197 22.63 -2.80 25.81
CA PRO A 197 23.02 -1.50 25.30
C PRO A 197 24.49 -1.41 24.85
N GLU A 198 25.33 -2.38 25.21
CA GLU A 198 26.79 -2.26 25.17
C GLU A 198 27.34 -2.09 23.75
N VAL A 199 26.78 -2.81 22.81
CA VAL A 199 27.22 -2.80 21.40
C VAL A 199 26.06 -2.51 20.46
N VAL A 200 26.21 -1.48 19.65
CA VAL A 200 25.24 -1.09 18.62
C VAL A 200 25.89 -1.14 17.24
N CYS A 201 25.33 -1.97 16.36
CA CYS A 201 25.71 -2.00 14.95
C CYS A 201 24.82 -1.04 14.17
N ILE A 202 25.42 -0.25 13.28
CA ILE A 202 24.70 0.60 12.31
C ILE A 202 24.89 -0.03 10.94
N ASP A 203 23.77 -0.41 10.30
CA ASP A 203 23.73 -0.96 8.95
C ASP A 203 22.86 -0.07 8.06
N SER A 204 23.33 0.24 6.86
CA SER A 204 22.61 1.05 5.90
C SER A 204 22.33 0.32 4.59
N THR A 205 21.11 0.43 4.10
CA THR A 205 20.68 -0.17 2.83
C THR A 205 20.11 0.88 1.89
N TYR A 206 20.71 1.00 0.71
CA TYR A 206 20.33 1.99 -0.30
C TYR A 206 19.05 1.64 -1.05
N ASN A 207 18.35 2.68 -1.55
CA ASN A 207 17.25 2.53 -2.50
C ASN A 207 16.13 1.58 -2.03
N THR A 208 15.83 1.54 -0.75
CA THR A 208 14.85 0.63 -0.17
C THR A 208 13.41 0.87 -0.63
N ASN A 209 13.14 2.03 -1.26
CA ASN A 209 11.81 2.36 -1.75
C ASN A 209 11.84 3.15 -3.06
N ASN A 210 10.65 3.35 -3.67
CA ASN A 210 10.48 4.09 -4.93
C ASN A 210 10.91 5.57 -4.88
N LYS A 211 11.13 6.12 -3.70
CA LYS A 211 11.59 7.49 -3.45
C LYS A 211 13.10 7.56 -3.20
N LYS A 212 13.76 6.38 -3.28
CA LYS A 212 15.21 6.22 -3.09
C LYS A 212 15.70 6.66 -1.70
N TYR A 213 14.88 6.44 -0.67
CA TYR A 213 15.35 6.62 0.70
C TYR A 213 16.31 5.50 1.06
N SER A 214 17.31 5.85 1.85
CA SER A 214 18.18 4.88 2.51
C SER A 214 17.56 4.46 3.83
N LEU A 215 17.62 3.18 4.13
CA LEU A 215 17.19 2.59 5.39
C LEU A 215 18.42 2.36 6.26
N PHE A 216 18.42 2.94 7.45
CA PHE A 216 19.37 2.64 8.50
C PHE A 216 18.69 1.72 9.53
N GLN A 217 19.43 0.73 10.00
CA GLN A 217 19.05 -0.13 11.10
C GLN A 217 20.08 -0.02 12.21
N LEU A 218 19.61 0.26 13.42
CA LEU A 218 20.44 0.15 14.60
C LEU A 218 20.13 -1.19 15.25
N VAL A 219 21.15 -2.00 15.45
CA VAL A 219 21.08 -3.42 15.82
C VAL A 219 21.91 -3.65 17.06
N VAL A 220 21.33 -4.29 18.08
CA VAL A 220 22.06 -4.79 19.25
C VAL A 220 22.28 -6.29 19.14
N THR A 221 23.22 -6.83 19.86
CA THR A 221 23.46 -8.28 19.94
C THR A 221 22.87 -8.82 21.23
N ASP A 222 21.94 -9.79 21.10
CA ASP A 222 21.34 -10.45 22.27
C ASP A 222 22.29 -11.47 22.90
N ASN A 223 21.90 -12.03 24.05
CA ASN A 223 22.69 -13.04 24.79
C ASN A 223 22.93 -14.35 24.03
N CYS A 224 22.27 -14.55 22.90
CA CYS A 224 22.48 -15.68 21.99
C CYS A 224 23.40 -15.33 20.81
N GLY A 225 24.00 -14.13 20.80
CA GLY A 225 24.82 -13.65 19.70
C GLY A 225 24.03 -13.26 18.45
N ARG A 226 22.72 -13.04 18.56
CA ARG A 226 21.86 -12.68 17.42
C ARG A 226 21.67 -11.17 17.33
N GLY A 227 21.86 -10.63 16.14
CA GLY A 227 21.54 -9.24 15.83
C GLY A 227 20.03 -8.98 15.92
N ARG A 228 19.62 -7.99 16.68
CA ARG A 228 18.23 -7.57 16.87
C ARG A 228 18.08 -6.10 16.63
N THR A 229 17.27 -5.74 15.62
CA THR A 229 17.03 -4.32 15.29
C THR A 229 16.27 -3.64 16.42
N VAL A 230 16.82 -2.51 16.91
CA VAL A 230 16.22 -1.69 17.96
C VAL A 230 15.66 -0.39 17.43
N MET A 231 16.14 0.11 16.29
CA MET A 231 15.58 1.28 15.63
C MET A 231 15.70 1.18 14.11
N PHE A 232 14.68 1.62 13.40
CA PHE A 232 14.70 1.85 11.96
C PHE A 232 14.72 3.36 11.70
N ALA A 233 15.53 3.79 10.72
CA ALA A 233 15.50 5.16 10.26
C ALA A 233 15.57 5.23 8.73
N TRP A 234 14.84 6.17 8.15
CA TRP A 234 14.84 6.44 6.71
C TRP A 234 15.28 7.86 6.47
N THR A 235 16.26 8.03 5.58
CA THR A 235 16.74 9.34 5.16
C THR A 235 16.70 9.48 3.65
N ARG A 236 16.45 10.69 3.18
CA ARG A 236 16.46 10.98 1.74
C ARG A 236 17.89 11.00 1.17
N ARG A 237 18.89 11.24 2.00
CA ARG A 237 20.31 11.31 1.64
C ARG A 237 21.11 10.63 2.75
N GLU A 238 22.35 10.25 2.45
CA GLU A 238 23.28 9.66 3.43
C GLU A 238 24.41 10.63 3.73
N LYS A 239 24.05 11.82 4.17
CA LYS A 239 25.05 12.80 4.59
C LYS A 239 25.31 12.65 6.09
N ARG A 240 26.49 13.09 6.52
CA ARG A 240 26.85 13.14 7.95
C ARG A 240 25.76 13.77 8.82
N ALA A 241 25.14 14.85 8.35
CA ALA A 241 24.04 15.50 9.06
C ALA A 241 22.78 14.61 9.24
N ASP A 242 22.55 13.66 8.31
CA ASP A 242 21.44 12.73 8.41
C ASP A 242 21.74 11.67 9.47
N VAL A 243 22.98 11.16 9.51
CA VAL A 243 23.41 10.19 10.52
C VAL A 243 23.46 10.83 11.92
N ILE A 244 23.93 12.06 12.05
CA ILE A 244 23.90 12.81 13.32
C ILE A 244 22.45 12.91 13.81
N TRP A 245 21.51 13.31 12.94
CA TRP A 245 20.10 13.39 13.31
C TRP A 245 19.56 12.02 13.77
N ILE A 246 19.90 10.92 13.08
CA ILE A 246 19.50 9.56 13.49
C ILE A 246 20.00 9.24 14.90
N LEU A 247 21.27 9.52 15.18
CA LEU A 247 21.90 9.23 16.47
C LEU A 247 21.36 10.14 17.60
N ASP A 248 21.01 11.39 17.29
CA ASP A 248 20.35 12.28 18.24
C ASP A 248 18.95 11.79 18.58
N GLN A 249 18.19 11.32 17.56
CA GLN A 249 16.89 10.70 17.81
C GLN A 249 17.00 9.37 18.55
N PHE A 250 18.07 8.61 18.30
CA PHE A 250 18.36 7.39 19.05
C PHE A 250 18.55 7.67 20.54
N LYS A 251 19.33 8.70 20.90
CA LYS A 251 19.45 9.15 22.30
C LYS A 251 18.09 9.54 22.89
N GLU A 252 17.33 10.36 22.18
CA GLU A 252 16.03 10.84 22.66
C GLU A 252 15.04 9.69 22.91
N ILE A 253 14.98 8.68 22.00
CA ILE A 253 14.06 7.55 22.09
C ILE A 253 14.51 6.53 23.14
N MET A 254 15.79 6.19 23.17
CA MET A 254 16.32 5.15 24.06
C MET A 254 16.50 5.65 25.49
N GLY A 255 16.69 6.95 25.67
CA GLY A 255 17.02 7.60 26.93
C GLY A 255 18.50 7.56 27.20
N ASP A 256 18.93 6.85 28.26
CA ASP A 256 20.36 6.78 28.59
C ASP A 256 21.11 5.89 27.60
N THR A 257 21.99 6.48 26.79
CA THR A 257 22.85 5.79 25.82
C THR A 257 24.34 5.78 26.27
N MET A 258 24.62 6.19 27.48
CA MET A 258 25.98 6.17 28.04
C MET A 258 26.52 4.75 28.25
N LEU A 259 25.62 3.77 28.34
CA LEU A 259 25.97 2.34 28.43
C LEU A 259 26.40 1.75 27.11
N THR A 260 26.24 2.46 25.99
CA THR A 260 26.76 1.98 24.70
C THR A 260 28.27 2.28 24.63
N GLU A 261 29.04 1.22 24.73
CA GLU A 261 30.51 1.28 24.75
C GLU A 261 31.09 1.25 23.32
N THR A 262 30.44 0.58 22.41
CA THR A 262 30.95 0.34 21.06
C THR A 262 29.89 0.50 19.99
N PHE A 263 30.24 1.26 18.94
CA PHE A 263 29.50 1.25 17.67
C PHE A 263 30.28 0.49 16.61
N VAL A 264 29.60 -0.42 15.92
CA VAL A 264 30.12 -1.18 14.78
C VAL A 264 29.40 -0.71 13.52
N MET A 265 30.12 -0.34 12.48
CA MET A 265 29.57 0.19 11.23
C MET A 265 30.46 -0.15 10.04
N ASP A 266 29.89 -0.10 8.83
CA ASP A 266 30.70 -0.09 7.63
C ASP A 266 31.62 1.13 7.64
N CYS A 267 32.84 1.00 7.05
CA CYS A 267 33.89 2.01 7.08
C CYS A 267 33.54 3.37 6.42
N ALA A 268 32.28 3.77 6.45
CA ALA A 268 31.81 5.03 5.90
C ALA A 268 32.26 6.19 6.80
N ARG A 269 33.11 7.09 6.28
CA ARG A 269 33.64 8.26 6.98
C ARG A 269 32.56 9.15 7.61
N CYS A 270 31.35 9.17 7.04
CA CYS A 270 30.25 9.98 7.54
C CYS A 270 29.64 9.40 8.83
N GLU A 271 29.56 8.07 8.97
CA GLU A 271 29.02 7.38 10.14
C GLU A 271 29.98 7.51 11.33
N SER A 272 31.27 7.18 11.12
CA SER A 272 32.31 7.32 12.13
C SER A 272 32.42 8.78 12.68
N ALA A 273 32.35 9.77 11.79
CA ALA A 273 32.36 11.17 12.23
C ALA A 273 31.09 11.55 13.00
N ALA A 274 29.93 10.98 12.65
CA ALA A 274 28.66 11.22 13.33
C ALA A 274 28.67 10.62 14.75
N VAL A 275 29.16 9.37 14.90
CA VAL A 275 29.29 8.72 16.22
C VAL A 275 30.23 9.52 17.13
N ARG A 276 31.38 9.95 16.63
CA ARG A 276 32.32 10.81 17.43
C ARG A 276 31.65 12.09 17.95
N MET A 277 30.77 12.68 17.14
CA MET A 277 30.11 13.94 17.52
C MET A 277 28.97 13.72 18.52
N THR A 278 28.28 12.60 18.43
CA THR A 278 27.08 12.32 19.23
C THR A 278 27.37 11.43 20.45
N HIS A 279 28.27 10.45 20.31
CA HIS A 279 28.62 9.44 21.31
C HIS A 279 30.17 9.41 21.51
N GLY A 280 30.78 10.55 21.77
CA GLY A 280 32.25 10.68 21.87
C GLY A 280 32.90 9.85 22.98
N HIS A 281 32.12 9.27 23.89
CA HIS A 281 32.57 8.34 24.93
C HIS A 281 32.74 6.89 24.41
N ALA A 282 32.02 6.53 23.33
CA ALA A 282 32.04 5.19 22.79
C ALA A 282 33.15 4.97 21.76
N THR A 283 33.70 3.77 21.73
CA THR A 283 34.59 3.33 20.64
C THR A 283 33.78 3.06 19.35
N HIS A 284 34.45 3.10 18.20
CA HIS A 284 33.79 2.81 16.92
C HIS A 284 34.75 2.05 16.00
N HIS A 285 34.23 1.02 15.37
CA HIS A 285 34.93 0.10 14.49
C HIS A 285 34.21 -0.06 13.17
#